data_0b41d54d13aedd0f41f87328388f6a1b
#
_entry.id   0b41d54d13aedd0f41f87328388f6a1b
#
_cell.length_a   1.000
_cell.length_b   1.000
_cell.length_c   1.000
_cell.angle_alpha   90.00
_cell.angle_beta   90.00
_cell.angle_gamma   90.00
#
_symmetry.space_group_name_H-M   'P 1'
#
loop_
_entity.id
_entity.type
_entity.pdbx_description
1 polymer ?
#
loop_
_entity_poly.entity_id
_entity_poly.type
_entity_poly.pdbx_seq_one_letter_code
_entity_poly.pdbx_strand_id
1 'polypeptide(L)'
;MESIFKQGLDEDDYEVIIVNDGTKDRSMEVIEDIIAAHANITVINQENLSLSVARNNGIAAAKGEYILMPDSDDLLIENSLKPLLDKALETKADLVVADFLEMGDEQIAQSTDLQNSGEATFVEKTGKQLFLEDLNPRQCYVWRTLYRRAFITGKKLTFVPGIRYQDVPFTHEAYLKAGKCMRTHWLLNIYRRGHESAATASFNKKKAHDLCIAIAKTWRLRKMKKLPLSVRQKLDDDIFVSFSLLIYFMLYSVKDFSDREEIFNFLRKRVPKLKFTHGVKQRVTSMMYRFMPHVYFFFRLVFKWVTSKPNFG
;
A
#
# COMPACT_ATOMS: atom_id res chain seq x y z
N MET A 1 2.15 -19.24 4.48
CA MET A 1 0.85 -19.96 4.68
C MET A 1 0.66 -20.43 6.12
N GLU A 2 1.52 -21.24 6.70
CA GLU A 2 1.36 -21.78 8.07
C GLU A 2 1.02 -20.74 9.13
N SER A 3 1.60 -19.54 9.07
CA SER A 3 1.33 -18.49 10.05
C SER A 3 -0.13 -18.01 10.05
N ILE A 4 -0.89 -18.24 8.97
CA ILE A 4 -2.32 -17.90 8.90
C ILE A 4 -3.14 -18.78 9.84
N PHE A 5 -2.75 -20.04 9.99
CA PHE A 5 -3.46 -21.02 10.83
C PHE A 5 -3.07 -20.97 12.33
N LYS A 6 -2.14 -20.06 12.68
CA LYS A 6 -1.69 -19.85 14.07
C LYS A 6 -2.28 -18.57 14.69
N GLN A 7 -3.53 -18.24 14.39
CA GLN A 7 -4.13 -16.96 14.80
C GLN A 7 -5.12 -17.08 15.96
N GLY A 8 -5.27 -18.27 16.56
CA GLY A 8 -6.21 -18.50 17.66
C GLY A 8 -7.67 -18.33 17.24
N LEU A 9 -7.97 -18.59 15.97
CA LEU A 9 -9.30 -18.57 15.38
C LEU A 9 -9.71 -19.99 14.98
N ASP A 10 -10.97 -20.33 15.14
CA ASP A 10 -11.51 -21.58 14.62
C ASP A 10 -11.64 -21.47 13.08
N GLU A 11 -11.39 -22.57 12.36
CA GLU A 11 -11.42 -22.57 10.89
C GLU A 11 -12.78 -22.19 10.30
N ASP A 12 -13.85 -22.41 11.04
CA ASP A 12 -15.21 -22.01 10.65
C ASP A 12 -15.43 -20.48 10.74
N ASP A 13 -14.57 -19.75 11.45
CA ASP A 13 -14.71 -18.30 11.66
C ASP A 13 -14.02 -17.48 10.56
N TYR A 14 -13.20 -18.09 9.70
CA TYR A 14 -12.51 -17.39 8.63
C TYR A 14 -12.35 -18.24 7.37
N GLU A 15 -12.14 -17.57 6.26
CA GLU A 15 -11.78 -18.15 4.97
C GLU A 15 -10.43 -17.65 4.50
N VAL A 16 -9.70 -18.48 3.78
CA VAL A 16 -8.45 -18.11 3.13
C VAL A 16 -8.66 -18.15 1.61
N ILE A 17 -8.49 -17.00 0.95
CA ILE A 17 -8.62 -16.90 -0.50
C ILE A 17 -7.23 -16.71 -1.10
N ILE A 18 -6.74 -17.72 -1.79
CA ILE A 18 -5.50 -17.69 -2.53
C ILE A 18 -5.80 -17.31 -3.96
N VAL A 19 -5.24 -16.19 -4.44
CA VAL A 19 -5.36 -15.79 -5.84
C VAL A 19 -4.03 -16.07 -6.54
N ASN A 20 -3.98 -17.13 -7.30
CA ASN A 20 -2.85 -17.47 -8.16
C ASN A 20 -2.90 -16.62 -9.44
N ASP A 21 -2.07 -15.61 -9.53
CA ASP A 21 -1.95 -14.67 -10.67
C ASP A 21 -1.03 -15.24 -11.77
N GLY A 22 -1.16 -16.52 -12.07
CA GLY A 22 -0.39 -17.20 -13.11
C GLY A 22 1.08 -17.34 -12.74
N THR A 23 1.36 -17.83 -11.52
CA THR A 23 2.73 -18.07 -11.09
C THR A 23 3.43 -19.08 -12.00
N LYS A 24 4.73 -18.87 -12.24
CA LYS A 24 5.56 -19.73 -13.09
C LYS A 24 6.52 -20.60 -12.29
N ASP A 25 6.58 -20.38 -11.00
CA ASP A 25 7.41 -21.13 -10.06
C ASP A 25 6.61 -22.25 -9.36
N ARG A 26 7.24 -22.91 -8.42
CA ARG A 26 6.63 -24.01 -7.67
C ARG A 26 5.80 -23.57 -6.45
N SER A 27 5.46 -22.27 -6.35
CA SER A 27 4.76 -21.75 -5.16
C SER A 27 3.45 -22.51 -4.86
N MET A 28 2.67 -22.85 -5.89
CA MET A 28 1.42 -23.58 -5.71
C MET A 28 1.64 -25.05 -5.31
N GLU A 29 2.70 -25.68 -5.83
CA GLU A 29 3.06 -27.05 -5.46
C GLU A 29 3.48 -27.13 -3.97
N VAL A 30 4.26 -26.16 -3.51
CA VAL A 30 4.76 -26.12 -2.12
C VAL A 30 3.64 -26.00 -1.08
N ILE A 31 2.49 -25.44 -1.46
CA ILE A 31 1.35 -25.26 -0.55
C ILE A 31 0.21 -26.26 -0.79
N GLU A 32 0.39 -27.24 -1.68
CA GLU A 32 -0.66 -28.19 -2.07
C GLU A 32 -1.16 -29.00 -0.86
N ASP A 33 -0.25 -29.49 -0.01
CA ASP A 33 -0.60 -30.22 1.20
C ASP A 33 -1.38 -29.36 2.20
N ILE A 34 -1.04 -28.08 2.31
CA ILE A 34 -1.77 -27.13 3.15
C ILE A 34 -3.18 -26.89 2.61
N ILE A 35 -3.31 -26.72 1.29
CA ILE A 35 -4.62 -26.55 0.65
C ILE A 35 -5.50 -27.79 0.88
N ALA A 36 -4.93 -28.98 0.77
CA ALA A 36 -5.66 -30.25 0.98
C ALA A 36 -6.07 -30.45 2.44
N ALA A 37 -5.30 -29.93 3.39
CA ALA A 37 -5.54 -30.10 4.82
C ALA A 37 -6.63 -29.17 5.39
N HIS A 38 -6.95 -28.05 4.72
CA HIS A 38 -7.83 -27.01 5.26
C HIS A 38 -9.02 -26.73 4.34
N ALA A 39 -10.22 -27.08 4.80
CA ALA A 39 -11.45 -26.95 4.01
C ALA A 39 -11.90 -25.49 3.79
N ASN A 40 -11.39 -24.55 4.58
CA ASN A 40 -11.69 -23.12 4.50
C ASN A 40 -10.81 -22.37 3.48
N ILE A 41 -9.98 -23.06 2.69
CA ILE A 41 -9.18 -22.48 1.61
C ILE A 41 -9.94 -22.51 0.28
N THR A 42 -9.95 -21.38 -0.40
CA THR A 42 -10.41 -21.27 -1.80
C THR A 42 -9.28 -20.77 -2.68
N VAL A 43 -9.01 -21.47 -3.79
CA VAL A 43 -8.01 -21.07 -4.79
C VAL A 43 -8.71 -20.49 -6.01
N ILE A 44 -8.31 -19.28 -6.40
CA ILE A 44 -8.72 -18.62 -7.63
C ILE A 44 -7.52 -18.58 -8.57
N ASN A 45 -7.61 -19.27 -9.71
CA ASN A 45 -6.58 -19.23 -10.75
C ASN A 45 -6.96 -18.18 -11.79
N GLN A 46 -6.02 -17.31 -12.13
CA GLN A 46 -6.15 -16.32 -13.20
C GLN A 46 -4.88 -16.25 -14.03
N GLU A 47 -4.96 -15.72 -15.24
CA GLU A 47 -3.77 -15.32 -16.00
C GLU A 47 -3.06 -14.18 -15.27
N ASN A 48 -1.76 -13.98 -15.54
CA ASN A 48 -1.00 -12.89 -14.91
C ASN A 48 -1.56 -11.51 -15.30
N LEU A 49 -2.50 -11.02 -14.49
CA LEU A 49 -3.20 -9.75 -14.68
C LEU A 49 -2.69 -8.64 -13.73
N SER A 50 -1.77 -8.94 -12.85
CA SER A 50 -1.17 -8.10 -11.82
C SER A 50 -1.73 -8.25 -10.41
N LEU A 51 -0.90 -7.94 -9.41
CA LEU A 51 -1.27 -7.94 -7.98
C LEU A 51 -2.55 -7.13 -7.69
N SER A 52 -2.74 -6.00 -8.37
CA SER A 52 -3.94 -5.17 -8.19
C SER A 52 -5.22 -5.88 -8.63
N VAL A 53 -5.18 -6.65 -9.71
CA VAL A 53 -6.33 -7.44 -10.17
C VAL A 53 -6.54 -8.65 -9.24
N ALA A 54 -5.47 -9.32 -8.84
CA ALA A 54 -5.54 -10.42 -7.89
C ALA A 54 -6.20 -9.98 -6.56
N ARG A 55 -5.79 -8.85 -5.99
CA ARG A 55 -6.43 -8.28 -4.78
C ARG A 55 -7.90 -7.93 -5.00
N ASN A 56 -8.25 -7.33 -6.14
CA ASN A 56 -9.65 -7.02 -6.46
C ASN A 56 -10.50 -8.29 -6.58
N ASN A 57 -9.98 -9.35 -7.20
CA ASN A 57 -10.68 -10.63 -7.32
C ASN A 57 -10.82 -11.33 -5.96
N GLY A 58 -9.79 -11.28 -5.11
CA GLY A 58 -9.88 -11.77 -3.74
C GLY A 58 -10.95 -11.02 -2.94
N ILE A 59 -11.00 -9.68 -3.01
CA ILE A 59 -12.04 -8.87 -2.35
C ILE A 59 -13.44 -9.22 -2.87
N ALA A 60 -13.58 -9.45 -4.18
CA ALA A 60 -14.87 -9.78 -4.78
C ALA A 60 -15.38 -11.18 -4.37
N ALA A 61 -14.47 -12.13 -4.15
CA ALA A 61 -14.78 -13.48 -3.70
C ALA A 61 -15.04 -13.58 -2.18
N ALA A 62 -14.50 -12.63 -1.40
CA ALA A 62 -14.58 -12.65 0.05
C ALA A 62 -16.02 -12.57 0.57
N LYS A 63 -16.34 -13.43 1.55
CA LYS A 63 -17.63 -13.51 2.23
C LYS A 63 -17.55 -12.96 3.66
N GLY A 64 -16.38 -13.03 4.29
CA GLY A 64 -16.14 -12.57 5.65
C GLY A 64 -16.56 -11.13 5.91
N GLU A 65 -16.89 -10.78 7.15
CA GLU A 65 -17.28 -9.43 7.53
C GLU A 65 -16.09 -8.47 7.42
N TYR A 66 -14.88 -8.97 7.69
CA TYR A 66 -13.63 -8.24 7.57
C TYR A 66 -12.67 -8.93 6.60
N ILE A 67 -11.81 -8.15 5.98
CA ILE A 67 -10.80 -8.60 5.01
C ILE A 67 -9.43 -8.13 5.47
N LEU A 68 -8.50 -9.07 5.58
CA LEU A 68 -7.07 -8.84 5.69
C LEU A 68 -6.40 -9.27 4.37
N MET A 69 -5.40 -8.54 3.91
CA MET A 69 -4.72 -8.80 2.63
C MET A 69 -3.21 -8.94 2.85
N PRO A 70 -2.75 -10.04 3.46
CA PRO A 70 -1.32 -10.27 3.64
C PRO A 70 -0.61 -10.50 2.32
N ASP A 71 0.67 -10.13 2.24
CA ASP A 71 1.52 -10.48 1.12
C ASP A 71 2.06 -11.90 1.32
N SER A 72 2.21 -12.67 0.22
CA SER A 72 2.56 -14.10 0.25
C SER A 72 3.99 -14.38 0.74
N ASP A 73 4.84 -13.36 0.73
CA ASP A 73 6.24 -13.40 1.17
C ASP A 73 6.44 -12.93 2.62
N ASP A 74 5.37 -12.50 3.30
CA ASP A 74 5.37 -12.06 4.70
C ASP A 74 4.81 -13.12 5.67
N LEU A 75 4.93 -12.84 6.98
CA LEU A 75 4.44 -13.72 8.05
C LEU A 75 3.46 -12.96 8.94
N LEU A 76 2.38 -13.62 9.37
CA LEU A 76 1.57 -13.15 10.48
C LEU A 76 2.21 -13.56 11.81
N ILE A 77 2.23 -12.66 12.78
CA ILE A 77 2.65 -12.96 14.15
C ILE A 77 1.59 -13.86 14.78
N GLU A 78 2.03 -14.88 15.49
CA GLU A 78 1.13 -15.85 16.10
C GLU A 78 0.16 -15.18 17.08
N ASN A 79 -1.11 -15.58 17.05
CA ASN A 79 -2.21 -15.04 17.86
C ASN A 79 -2.42 -13.51 17.75
N SER A 80 -1.94 -12.88 16.66
CA SER A 80 -2.04 -11.44 16.48
C SER A 80 -3.36 -10.97 15.89
N LEU A 81 -4.04 -11.82 15.09
CA LEU A 81 -5.24 -11.42 14.36
C LEU A 81 -6.49 -11.42 15.24
N LYS A 82 -6.63 -12.39 16.16
CA LYS A 82 -7.82 -12.53 16.99
C LYS A 82 -8.20 -11.26 17.77
N PRO A 83 -7.30 -10.60 18.51
CA PRO A 83 -7.63 -9.36 19.22
C PRO A 83 -8.11 -8.23 18.30
N LEU A 84 -7.54 -8.13 17.08
CA LEU A 84 -7.95 -7.15 16.09
C LEU A 84 -9.36 -7.44 15.57
N LEU A 85 -9.65 -8.70 15.29
CA LEU A 85 -10.96 -9.13 14.81
C LEU A 85 -12.04 -8.93 15.87
N ASP A 86 -11.77 -9.33 17.11
CA ASP A 86 -12.69 -9.13 18.22
C ASP A 86 -13.04 -7.64 18.39
N LYS A 87 -12.04 -6.75 18.37
CA LYS A 87 -12.25 -5.30 18.44
C LYS A 87 -12.98 -4.76 17.22
N ALA A 88 -12.70 -5.28 16.04
CA ALA A 88 -13.38 -4.91 14.80
C ALA A 88 -14.87 -5.25 14.85
N LEU A 89 -15.21 -6.46 15.28
CA LEU A 89 -16.57 -6.95 15.43
C LEU A 89 -17.36 -6.18 16.51
N GLU A 90 -16.73 -5.93 17.65
CA GLU A 90 -17.31 -5.13 18.75
C GLU A 90 -17.67 -3.71 18.28
N THR A 91 -16.74 -3.04 17.62
CA THR A 91 -16.85 -1.61 17.31
C THR A 91 -17.52 -1.31 15.96
N LYS A 92 -17.60 -2.31 15.08
CA LYS A 92 -17.99 -2.19 13.67
C LYS A 92 -17.16 -1.15 12.92
N ALA A 93 -15.87 -1.05 13.29
CA ALA A 93 -14.94 -0.11 12.69
C ALA A 93 -14.78 -0.37 11.18
N ASP A 94 -14.63 0.68 10.37
CA ASP A 94 -14.34 0.58 8.95
C ASP A 94 -12.94 0.01 8.71
N LEU A 95 -11.99 0.41 9.58
CA LEU A 95 -10.59 0.00 9.55
C LEU A 95 -10.09 -0.31 10.97
N VAL A 96 -9.29 -1.37 11.12
CA VAL A 96 -8.44 -1.60 12.30
C VAL A 96 -7.00 -1.62 11.82
N VAL A 97 -6.19 -0.68 12.28
CA VAL A 97 -4.80 -0.49 11.83
C VAL A 97 -3.85 -0.92 12.93
N ALA A 98 -2.99 -1.87 12.61
CA ALA A 98 -1.99 -2.46 13.52
C ALA A 98 -0.56 -2.01 13.18
N ASP A 99 0.39 -2.37 14.03
CA ASP A 99 1.82 -2.24 13.76
C ASP A 99 2.40 -3.53 13.19
N PHE A 100 3.66 -3.49 12.78
CA PHE A 100 4.39 -4.59 12.17
C PHE A 100 5.88 -4.50 12.52
N LEU A 101 6.60 -5.61 12.32
CA LEU A 101 8.05 -5.66 12.40
C LEU A 101 8.64 -5.75 10.99
N GLU A 102 9.83 -5.17 10.81
CA GLU A 102 10.67 -5.39 9.63
C GLU A 102 11.84 -6.27 10.04
N MET A 103 12.00 -7.45 9.43
CA MET A 103 13.02 -8.41 9.80
C MET A 103 13.64 -9.08 8.57
N GLY A 104 14.94 -9.31 8.60
CA GLY A 104 15.64 -10.16 7.64
C GLY A 104 15.47 -11.65 7.99
N ASP A 105 15.71 -12.54 7.01
CA ASP A 105 15.53 -13.98 7.19
C ASP A 105 16.38 -14.56 8.32
N GLU A 106 17.61 -14.08 8.52
CA GLU A 106 18.46 -14.49 9.63
C GLU A 106 17.87 -14.11 11.00
N GLN A 107 17.28 -12.92 11.10
CA GLN A 107 16.64 -12.47 12.33
C GLN A 107 15.39 -13.30 12.63
N ILE A 108 14.61 -13.63 11.61
CA ILE A 108 13.41 -14.49 11.74
C ILE A 108 13.83 -15.87 12.22
N ALA A 109 14.87 -16.48 11.62
CA ALA A 109 15.35 -17.80 11.99
C ALA A 109 15.93 -17.88 13.42
N GLN A 110 16.45 -16.78 13.93
CA GLN A 110 17.02 -16.68 15.30
C GLN A 110 15.95 -16.32 16.35
N SER A 111 14.79 -15.87 15.92
CA SER A 111 13.73 -15.44 16.84
C SER A 111 12.89 -16.64 17.26
N THR A 112 13.02 -17.02 18.53
CA THR A 112 12.31 -18.16 19.10
C THR A 112 10.89 -17.83 19.58
N ASP A 113 10.57 -16.55 19.76
CA ASP A 113 9.29 -16.10 20.32
C ASP A 113 8.90 -14.72 19.78
N LEU A 114 8.27 -14.72 18.60
CA LEU A 114 7.74 -13.50 17.98
C LEU A 114 6.25 -13.38 18.31
N GLN A 115 5.94 -13.11 19.58
CA GLN A 115 4.58 -12.93 20.05
C GLN A 115 4.40 -11.54 20.68
N ASN A 116 3.18 -11.04 20.61
CA ASN A 116 2.80 -9.88 21.39
C ASN A 116 2.72 -10.26 22.88
N SER A 117 3.10 -9.35 23.74
CA SER A 117 2.98 -9.50 25.21
C SER A 117 1.85 -8.63 25.76
N GLY A 118 1.10 -9.14 26.73
CA GLY A 118 0.01 -8.42 27.38
C GLY A 118 -1.27 -8.37 26.55
N GLU A 119 -2.08 -7.34 26.75
CA GLU A 119 -3.35 -7.13 26.07
C GLU A 119 -3.26 -6.06 24.98
N ALA A 120 -3.96 -6.28 23.87
CA ALA A 120 -4.04 -5.31 22.80
C ALA A 120 -4.85 -4.07 23.23
N THR A 121 -4.24 -2.90 23.18
CA THR A 121 -4.90 -1.62 23.43
C THR A 121 -5.29 -0.94 22.13
N PHE A 122 -6.44 -0.27 22.13
CA PHE A 122 -7.00 0.35 20.94
C PHE A 122 -7.43 1.79 21.21
N VAL A 123 -7.16 2.66 20.23
CA VAL A 123 -7.59 4.06 20.23
C VAL A 123 -8.56 4.25 19.07
N GLU A 124 -9.75 4.77 19.36
CA GLU A 124 -10.71 5.14 18.33
C GLU A 124 -10.26 6.41 17.61
N LYS A 125 -10.24 6.38 16.30
CA LYS A 125 -9.89 7.49 15.41
C LYS A 125 -10.88 7.58 14.25
N THR A 126 -11.00 8.75 13.67
CA THR A 126 -11.58 8.90 12.34
C THR A 126 -10.54 8.53 11.27
N GLY A 127 -10.99 8.14 10.08
CA GLY A 127 -10.05 7.87 8.99
C GLY A 127 -9.18 9.07 8.61
N LYS A 128 -9.68 10.31 8.79
CA LYS A 128 -8.88 11.53 8.57
C LYS A 128 -7.80 11.72 9.65
N GLN A 129 -8.06 11.33 10.89
CA GLN A 129 -7.03 11.32 11.94
C GLN A 129 -5.95 10.27 11.65
N LEU A 130 -6.34 9.05 11.27
CA LEU A 130 -5.39 8.05 10.80
C LEU A 130 -4.55 8.55 9.61
N PHE A 131 -5.19 9.23 8.65
CA PHE A 131 -4.49 9.82 7.51
C PHE A 131 -3.43 10.85 7.93
N LEU A 132 -3.75 11.70 8.90
CA LEU A 132 -2.86 12.77 9.36
C LEU A 132 -1.72 12.24 10.24
N GLU A 133 -2.02 11.29 11.11
CA GLU A 133 -1.16 10.90 12.22
C GLU A 133 -0.37 9.60 11.96
N ASP A 134 -0.98 8.65 11.23
CA ASP A 134 -0.45 7.28 11.10
C ASP A 134 -0.01 6.92 9.67
N LEU A 135 -0.53 7.61 8.64
CA LEU A 135 -0.15 7.24 7.26
C LEU A 135 1.22 7.81 6.89
N ASN A 136 2.18 6.89 6.69
CA ASN A 136 3.44 7.21 6.05
C ASN A 136 3.28 7.03 4.52
N PRO A 137 3.49 8.08 3.69
CA PRO A 137 3.30 7.99 2.23
C PRO A 137 4.28 7.05 1.53
N ARG A 138 5.34 6.62 2.20
CA ARG A 138 6.30 5.62 1.71
C ARG A 138 5.93 4.19 2.10
N GLN A 139 4.99 4.04 3.02
CA GLN A 139 4.57 2.77 3.63
C GLN A 139 3.04 2.65 3.61
N CYS A 140 2.45 2.77 2.42
CA CYS A 140 1.02 2.61 2.21
C CYS A 140 0.60 1.13 2.26
N TYR A 141 1.15 0.38 3.23
CA TYR A 141 0.98 -1.05 3.34
C TYR A 141 -0.46 -1.44 3.66
N VAL A 142 -1.11 -2.15 2.75
CA VAL A 142 -2.50 -2.60 2.91
C VAL A 142 -2.63 -3.77 3.89
N TRP A 143 -1.60 -4.59 3.99
CA TRP A 143 -1.58 -5.81 4.80
C TRP A 143 -1.54 -5.56 6.33
N ARG A 144 -1.24 -4.34 6.79
CA ARG A 144 -1.30 -3.97 8.21
C ARG A 144 -2.70 -3.56 8.69
N THR A 145 -3.70 -3.63 7.83
CA THR A 145 -5.04 -3.10 8.10
C THR A 145 -6.10 -4.18 7.87
N LEU A 146 -6.96 -4.35 8.85
CA LEU A 146 -8.19 -5.14 8.74
C LEU A 146 -9.29 -4.20 8.24
N TYR A 147 -9.90 -4.54 7.12
CA TYR A 147 -10.91 -3.72 6.43
C TYR A 147 -12.30 -4.32 6.60
N ARG A 148 -13.29 -3.55 6.99
CA ARG A 148 -14.68 -4.00 6.95
C ARG A 148 -15.13 -4.16 5.49
N ARG A 149 -15.57 -5.37 5.10
CA ARG A 149 -15.97 -5.66 3.72
C ARG A 149 -17.09 -4.73 3.22
N ALA A 150 -18.11 -4.47 4.05
CA ALA A 150 -19.20 -3.56 3.71
C ALA A 150 -18.72 -2.11 3.47
N PHE A 151 -17.64 -1.68 4.13
CA PHE A 151 -17.02 -0.38 3.87
C PHE A 151 -16.33 -0.36 2.49
N ILE A 152 -15.52 -1.39 2.16
CA ILE A 152 -14.85 -1.48 0.86
C ILE A 152 -15.88 -1.44 -0.26
N THR A 153 -16.91 -2.30 -0.20
CA THR A 153 -17.92 -2.44 -1.24
C THR A 153 -18.82 -1.19 -1.32
N GLY A 154 -19.29 -0.67 -0.18
CA GLY A 154 -20.15 0.51 -0.11
C GLY A 154 -19.46 1.80 -0.58
N LYS A 155 -18.15 1.93 -0.37
CA LYS A 155 -17.36 3.07 -0.88
C LYS A 155 -16.76 2.81 -2.25
N LYS A 156 -16.98 1.63 -2.84
CA LYS A 156 -16.44 1.20 -4.14
C LYS A 156 -14.92 1.37 -4.19
N LEU A 157 -14.23 0.94 -3.13
CA LEU A 157 -12.77 0.97 -3.09
C LEU A 157 -12.24 -0.17 -3.94
N THR A 158 -11.35 0.16 -4.86
CA THR A 158 -10.72 -0.82 -5.76
C THR A 158 -9.26 -0.46 -5.99
N PHE A 159 -8.42 -1.46 -6.09
CA PHE A 159 -7.06 -1.27 -6.57
C PHE A 159 -7.08 -0.92 -8.06
N VAL A 160 -6.18 -0.01 -8.47
CA VAL A 160 -6.08 0.36 -9.89
C VAL A 160 -5.46 -0.80 -10.67
N PRO A 161 -6.17 -1.40 -11.64
CA PRO A 161 -5.66 -2.56 -12.36
C PRO A 161 -4.35 -2.30 -13.11
N GLY A 162 -3.47 -3.29 -13.13
CA GLY A 162 -2.28 -3.32 -13.99
C GLY A 162 -1.13 -2.40 -13.57
N ILE A 163 -1.21 -1.72 -12.41
CA ILE A 163 -0.13 -0.84 -11.95
C ILE A 163 0.58 -1.41 -10.72
N ARG A 164 1.86 -1.10 -10.60
CA ARG A 164 2.60 -1.09 -9.33
C ARG A 164 2.23 0.16 -8.52
N TYR A 165 2.61 0.23 -7.26
CA TYR A 165 2.22 1.33 -6.35
C TYR A 165 0.69 1.49 -6.23
N GLN A 166 -0.04 0.41 -6.43
CA GLN A 166 -1.50 0.36 -6.38
C GLN A 166 -2.05 0.57 -4.95
N ASP A 167 -1.23 0.26 -3.96
CA ASP A 167 -1.43 0.48 -2.54
C ASP A 167 -1.53 1.97 -2.17
N VAL A 168 -0.73 2.83 -2.82
CA VAL A 168 -0.71 4.28 -2.54
C VAL A 168 -2.10 4.90 -2.72
N PRO A 169 -2.73 4.90 -3.90
CA PRO A 169 -4.06 5.49 -4.05
C PRO A 169 -5.14 4.76 -3.24
N PHE A 170 -5.04 3.44 -3.08
CA PHE A 170 -6.02 2.66 -2.33
C PHE A 170 -6.03 3.04 -0.84
N THR A 171 -4.87 3.04 -0.19
CA THR A 171 -4.76 3.35 1.24
C THR A 171 -5.15 4.80 1.53
N HIS A 172 -4.71 5.75 0.68
CA HIS A 172 -5.13 7.15 0.82
C HIS A 172 -6.65 7.29 0.71
N GLU A 173 -7.25 6.64 -0.29
CA GLU A 173 -8.70 6.71 -0.48
C GLU A 173 -9.47 6.05 0.67
N ALA A 174 -9.01 4.88 1.13
CA ALA A 174 -9.60 4.16 2.24
C ALA A 174 -9.60 5.02 3.52
N TYR A 175 -8.45 5.57 3.90
CA TYR A 175 -8.34 6.40 5.10
C TYR A 175 -9.20 7.66 5.00
N LEU A 176 -9.20 8.34 3.86
CA LEU A 176 -10.00 9.57 3.69
C LEU A 176 -11.51 9.33 3.68
N LYS A 177 -11.97 8.12 3.32
CA LYS A 177 -13.40 7.74 3.27
C LYS A 177 -13.90 7.04 4.52
N ALA A 178 -13.00 6.50 5.35
CA ALA A 178 -13.38 5.80 6.57
C ALA A 178 -13.96 6.75 7.62
N GLY A 179 -14.98 6.28 8.30
CA GLY A 179 -15.63 6.98 9.41
C GLY A 179 -14.99 6.59 10.74
N LYS A 180 -15.36 5.43 11.26
CA LYS A 180 -14.86 4.88 12.52
C LYS A 180 -13.69 3.95 12.28
N CYS A 181 -12.59 4.17 12.96
CA CYS A 181 -11.38 3.38 12.85
C CYS A 181 -10.83 3.07 14.25
N MET A 182 -10.12 1.95 14.36
CA MET A 182 -9.37 1.60 15.55
C MET A 182 -7.87 1.57 15.23
N ARG A 183 -7.04 2.13 16.08
CA ARG A 183 -5.58 2.11 15.96
C ARG A 183 -4.99 1.37 17.16
N THR A 184 -4.07 0.46 16.89
CA THR A 184 -3.35 -0.27 17.94
C THR A 184 -1.86 -0.35 17.63
N HIS A 185 -1.02 -0.43 18.67
CA HIS A 185 0.41 -0.75 18.57
C HIS A 185 0.66 -2.26 18.63
N TRP A 186 -0.39 -3.07 18.62
CA TRP A 186 -0.29 -4.52 18.52
C TRP A 186 0.35 -4.91 17.21
N LEU A 187 1.34 -5.77 17.26
CA LEU A 187 2.07 -6.23 16.08
C LEU A 187 1.25 -7.29 15.35
N LEU A 188 0.96 -7.08 14.07
CA LEU A 188 0.17 -8.01 13.26
C LEU A 188 1.04 -8.93 12.43
N ASN A 189 2.07 -8.39 11.78
CA ASN A 189 2.86 -9.15 10.83
C ASN A 189 4.33 -8.75 10.81
N ILE A 190 5.13 -9.61 10.22
CA ILE A 190 6.55 -9.42 9.95
C ILE A 190 6.70 -9.19 8.46
N TYR A 191 7.14 -7.99 8.10
CA TYR A 191 7.57 -7.65 6.75
C TYR A 191 8.98 -8.18 6.53
N ARG A 192 9.11 -9.19 5.65
CA ARG A 192 10.40 -9.82 5.38
C ARG A 192 11.26 -8.96 4.47
N ARG A 193 12.49 -8.70 4.91
CA ARG A 193 13.50 -7.92 4.18
C ARG A 193 14.64 -8.81 3.69
N GLY A 194 15.30 -8.41 2.59
CA GLY A 194 16.55 -9.03 2.14
C GLY A 194 16.41 -10.13 1.09
N HIS A 195 15.20 -10.50 0.72
CA HIS A 195 14.98 -11.37 -0.44
C HIS A 195 14.69 -10.53 -1.69
N GLU A 196 15.23 -10.99 -2.83
CA GLU A 196 14.96 -10.37 -4.12
C GLU A 196 13.52 -10.68 -4.57
N SER A 197 12.56 -9.86 -4.15
CA SER A 197 11.22 -9.94 -4.70
C SER A 197 11.17 -9.34 -6.10
N ALA A 198 10.29 -9.84 -6.95
CA ALA A 198 10.03 -9.24 -8.27
C ALA A 198 9.59 -7.77 -8.17
N ALA A 199 9.10 -7.34 -6.99
CA ALA A 199 8.72 -5.97 -6.70
C ALA A 199 9.93 -5.03 -6.58
N THR A 200 11.06 -5.49 -6.01
CA THR A 200 12.29 -4.72 -5.82
C THR A 200 13.22 -4.71 -7.03
N ALA A 201 12.94 -5.54 -8.05
CA ALA A 201 13.69 -5.54 -9.30
C ALA A 201 13.79 -4.14 -9.91
N SER A 202 14.85 -3.91 -10.72
CA SER A 202 15.23 -2.62 -11.28
C SER A 202 14.05 -1.78 -11.80
N PHE A 203 14.10 -0.48 -11.55
CA PHE A 203 13.10 0.46 -12.05
C PHE A 203 13.19 0.59 -13.56
N ASN A 204 12.04 0.61 -14.23
CA ASN A 204 11.95 0.73 -15.69
C ASN A 204 10.84 1.72 -16.10
N LYS A 205 10.71 1.98 -17.40
CA LYS A 205 9.72 2.88 -17.98
C LYS A 205 8.28 2.54 -17.57
N LYS A 206 7.95 1.22 -17.52
CA LYS A 206 6.61 0.78 -17.08
C LYS A 206 6.33 1.18 -15.63
N LYS A 207 7.28 0.93 -14.72
CA LYS A 207 7.15 1.34 -13.31
C LYS A 207 6.98 2.85 -13.15
N ALA A 208 7.64 3.66 -14.00
CA ALA A 208 7.47 5.11 -14.03
C ALA A 208 6.04 5.51 -14.45
N HIS A 209 5.49 4.90 -15.49
CA HIS A 209 4.11 5.13 -15.91
C HIS A 209 3.11 4.74 -14.83
N ASP A 210 3.32 3.59 -14.18
CA ASP A 210 2.49 3.12 -13.08
C ASP A 210 2.47 4.14 -11.91
N LEU A 211 3.63 4.67 -11.56
CA LEU A 211 3.75 5.72 -10.53
C LEU A 211 3.04 7.02 -10.95
N CYS A 212 3.09 7.40 -12.24
CA CYS A 212 2.32 8.52 -12.76
C CYS A 212 0.81 8.31 -12.59
N ILE A 213 0.32 7.09 -12.81
CA ILE A 213 -1.09 6.73 -12.61
C ILE A 213 -1.45 6.81 -11.13
N ALA A 214 -0.61 6.27 -10.24
CA ALA A 214 -0.81 6.34 -8.80
C ALA A 214 -0.88 7.80 -8.33
N ILE A 215 0.08 8.65 -8.74
CA ILE A 215 0.07 10.10 -8.47
C ILE A 215 -1.23 10.74 -8.95
N ALA A 216 -1.67 10.45 -10.17
CA ALA A 216 -2.87 11.05 -10.74
C ALA A 216 -4.15 10.60 -10.00
N LYS A 217 -4.22 9.36 -9.55
CA LYS A 217 -5.34 8.85 -8.75
C LYS A 217 -5.37 9.50 -7.37
N THR A 218 -4.23 9.54 -6.67
CA THR A 218 -4.13 10.20 -5.36
C THR A 218 -4.43 11.70 -5.47
N TRP A 219 -3.96 12.37 -6.53
CA TRP A 219 -4.28 13.77 -6.81
C TRP A 219 -5.79 14.04 -6.93
N ARG A 220 -6.56 13.11 -7.50
CA ARG A 220 -8.02 13.27 -7.64
C ARG A 220 -8.74 13.31 -6.30
N LEU A 221 -8.18 12.71 -5.24
CA LEU A 221 -8.76 12.74 -3.89
C LEU A 221 -8.90 14.17 -3.34
N ARG A 222 -8.09 15.12 -3.82
CA ARG A 222 -8.25 16.56 -3.49
C ARG A 222 -9.61 17.14 -3.86
N LYS A 223 -10.34 16.50 -4.78
CA LYS A 223 -11.70 16.90 -5.17
C LYS A 223 -12.79 16.42 -4.20
N MET A 224 -12.44 15.62 -3.21
CA MET A 224 -13.40 15.19 -2.20
C MET A 224 -13.97 16.41 -1.47
N LYS A 225 -15.30 16.40 -1.30
CA LYS A 225 -16.00 17.47 -0.61
C LYS A 225 -15.61 17.51 0.88
N LYS A 226 -15.54 18.72 1.44
CA LYS A 226 -15.33 18.95 2.89
C LYS A 226 -14.01 18.36 3.44
N LEU A 227 -12.93 18.34 2.65
CA LEU A 227 -11.60 18.02 3.18
C LEU A 227 -11.06 19.21 4.00
N PRO A 228 -10.69 19.00 5.28
CA PRO A 228 -10.00 20.01 6.09
C PRO A 228 -8.71 20.49 5.42
N LEU A 229 -8.26 21.71 5.75
CA LEU A 229 -7.04 22.26 5.18
C LEU A 229 -5.81 21.42 5.52
N SER A 230 -5.70 20.94 6.77
CA SER A 230 -4.62 20.04 7.20
C SER A 230 -4.55 18.76 6.37
N VAL A 231 -5.70 18.13 6.12
CA VAL A 231 -5.79 16.92 5.28
C VAL A 231 -5.37 17.20 3.83
N ARG A 232 -5.74 18.37 3.28
CA ARG A 232 -5.29 18.76 1.93
C ARG A 232 -3.79 19.01 1.86
N GLN A 233 -3.24 19.64 2.89
CA GLN A 233 -1.81 19.90 2.98
C GLN A 233 -1.03 18.58 3.05
N LYS A 234 -1.42 17.68 3.97
CA LYS A 234 -0.82 16.35 4.05
C LYS A 234 -0.92 15.58 2.73
N LEU A 235 -2.08 15.62 2.07
CA LEU A 235 -2.26 14.96 0.78
C LEU A 235 -1.34 15.55 -0.31
N ASP A 236 -1.12 16.88 -0.30
CA ASP A 236 -0.16 17.53 -1.19
C ASP A 236 1.28 17.08 -0.88
N ASP A 237 1.64 16.95 0.41
CA ASP A 237 2.94 16.46 0.85
C ASP A 237 3.17 15.00 0.42
N ASP A 238 2.18 14.13 0.57
CA ASP A 238 2.26 12.73 0.18
C ASP A 238 2.39 12.57 -1.35
N ILE A 239 1.65 13.37 -2.11
CA ILE A 239 1.77 13.42 -3.57
C ILE A 239 3.15 13.95 -3.97
N PHE A 240 3.69 14.93 -3.24
CA PHE A 240 5.03 15.45 -3.48
C PHE A 240 6.11 14.39 -3.22
N VAL A 241 5.95 13.55 -2.20
CA VAL A 241 6.84 12.39 -1.96
C VAL A 241 6.83 11.44 -3.15
N SER A 242 5.65 11.05 -3.62
CA SER A 242 5.50 10.17 -4.80
C SER A 242 6.07 10.81 -6.08
N PHE A 243 5.84 12.11 -6.26
CA PHE A 243 6.41 12.87 -7.37
C PHE A 243 7.94 12.94 -7.29
N SER A 244 8.49 13.17 -6.10
CA SER A 244 9.94 13.20 -5.88
C SER A 244 10.59 11.84 -6.18
N LEU A 245 9.92 10.75 -5.80
CA LEU A 245 10.34 9.38 -6.14
C LEU A 245 10.34 9.17 -7.66
N LEU A 246 9.31 9.62 -8.37
CA LEU A 246 9.26 9.56 -9.83
C LEU A 246 10.44 10.31 -10.47
N ILE A 247 10.73 11.52 -10.00
CA ILE A 247 11.86 12.32 -10.49
C ILE A 247 13.19 11.60 -10.23
N TYR A 248 13.38 11.06 -9.02
CA TYR A 248 14.56 10.29 -8.68
C TYR A 248 14.77 9.12 -9.64
N PHE A 249 13.75 8.30 -9.86
CA PHE A 249 13.84 7.16 -10.77
C PHE A 249 14.07 7.56 -12.22
N MET A 250 13.43 8.63 -12.69
CA MET A 250 13.66 9.13 -14.04
C MET A 250 15.09 9.58 -14.24
N LEU A 251 15.75 10.09 -13.21
CA LEU A 251 17.15 10.54 -13.31
C LEU A 251 18.16 9.39 -13.32
N TYR A 252 17.94 8.41 -12.45
CA TYR A 252 18.94 7.36 -12.21
C TYR A 252 18.69 6.07 -13.00
N SER A 253 17.44 5.78 -13.35
CA SER A 253 17.07 4.48 -13.91
C SER A 253 16.55 4.56 -15.34
N VAL A 254 16.03 5.70 -15.79
CA VAL A 254 15.62 5.90 -17.19
C VAL A 254 16.74 6.60 -17.94
N LYS A 255 17.47 5.86 -18.80
CA LYS A 255 18.65 6.39 -19.48
C LYS A 255 18.29 7.36 -20.61
N ASP A 256 17.29 7.02 -21.42
CA ASP A 256 16.94 7.76 -22.62
C ASP A 256 16.16 9.05 -22.31
N PHE A 257 16.57 10.13 -22.92
CA PHE A 257 15.92 11.42 -22.75
C PHE A 257 14.50 11.43 -23.30
N SER A 258 14.27 10.79 -24.44
CA SER A 258 12.94 10.65 -25.05
C SER A 258 11.95 9.92 -24.13
N ASP A 259 12.40 8.89 -23.44
CA ASP A 259 11.59 8.15 -22.45
C ASP A 259 11.23 9.02 -21.25
N ARG A 260 12.18 9.82 -20.75
CA ARG A 260 11.91 10.80 -19.68
C ARG A 260 10.87 11.83 -20.08
N GLU A 261 10.97 12.34 -21.31
CA GLU A 261 10.01 13.29 -21.86
C GLU A 261 8.62 12.69 -22.02
N GLU A 262 8.55 11.46 -22.53
CA GLU A 262 7.28 10.71 -22.65
C GLU A 262 6.61 10.51 -21.29
N ILE A 263 7.35 10.02 -20.28
CA ILE A 263 6.85 9.81 -18.92
C ILE A 263 6.32 11.13 -18.32
N PHE A 264 7.07 12.20 -18.49
CA PHE A 264 6.69 13.50 -17.95
C PHE A 264 5.44 14.06 -18.63
N ASN A 265 5.34 13.93 -19.96
CA ASN A 265 4.17 14.31 -20.72
C ASN A 265 2.96 13.43 -20.37
N PHE A 266 3.18 12.14 -20.11
CA PHE A 266 2.14 11.23 -19.65
C PHE A 266 1.55 11.69 -18.30
N LEU A 267 2.39 12.13 -17.36
CA LEU A 267 1.93 12.70 -16.10
C LEU A 267 1.19 14.02 -16.31
N ARG A 268 1.73 14.93 -17.14
CA ARG A 268 1.12 16.23 -17.44
C ARG A 268 -0.28 16.11 -18.05
N LYS A 269 -0.49 15.17 -18.96
CA LYS A 269 -1.83 14.89 -19.51
C LYS A 269 -2.84 14.52 -18.43
N ARG A 270 -2.39 13.81 -17.37
CA ARG A 270 -3.25 13.33 -16.27
C ARG A 270 -3.43 14.37 -15.16
N VAL A 271 -2.40 15.15 -14.89
CA VAL A 271 -2.34 16.15 -13.82
C VAL A 271 -1.76 17.46 -14.37
N PRO A 272 -2.49 18.17 -15.25
CA PRO A 272 -1.97 19.35 -15.93
C PRO A 272 -1.68 20.51 -14.96
N LYS A 273 -2.35 20.53 -13.80
CA LYS A 273 -2.22 21.59 -12.79
C LYS A 273 -1.71 21.00 -11.47
N LEU A 274 -0.62 20.23 -11.54
CA LEU A 274 0.03 19.76 -10.32
C LEU A 274 0.49 20.98 -9.52
N LYS A 275 -0.10 21.16 -8.34
CA LYS A 275 0.16 22.31 -7.49
C LYS A 275 0.39 21.83 -6.07
N PHE A 276 1.57 22.12 -5.56
CA PHE A 276 1.93 21.94 -4.17
C PHE A 276 1.95 23.31 -3.49
N THR A 277 1.38 23.41 -2.30
CA THR A 277 1.19 24.70 -1.63
C THR A 277 2.01 24.85 -0.37
N HIS A 278 2.52 23.73 0.17
CA HIS A 278 3.23 23.68 1.43
C HIS A 278 4.74 23.81 1.22
N GLY A 279 5.32 24.86 1.76
CA GLY A 279 6.77 25.10 1.71
C GLY A 279 7.32 25.65 0.38
N VAL A 280 8.51 26.24 0.45
CA VAL A 280 9.17 26.91 -0.70
C VAL A 280 9.53 25.91 -1.79
N LYS A 281 10.10 24.73 -1.41
CA LYS A 281 10.48 23.68 -2.37
C LYS A 281 9.29 23.22 -3.21
N GLN A 282 8.16 22.97 -2.59
CA GLN A 282 6.94 22.54 -3.25
C GLN A 282 6.38 23.59 -4.20
N ARG A 283 6.36 24.86 -3.80
CA ARG A 283 5.88 25.97 -4.64
C ARG A 283 6.76 26.17 -5.87
N VAL A 284 8.08 26.13 -5.69
CA VAL A 284 9.04 26.22 -6.81
C VAL A 284 8.86 25.02 -7.75
N THR A 285 8.76 23.80 -7.23
CA THR A 285 8.51 22.61 -8.04
C THR A 285 7.21 22.73 -8.85
N SER A 286 6.14 23.26 -8.24
CA SER A 286 4.86 23.50 -8.92
C SER A 286 4.97 24.51 -10.06
N MET A 287 5.69 25.60 -9.82
CA MET A 287 5.95 26.63 -10.82
C MET A 287 6.75 26.05 -12.00
N MET A 288 7.83 25.34 -11.71
CA MET A 288 8.65 24.69 -12.73
C MET A 288 7.87 23.64 -13.52
N TYR A 289 7.08 22.80 -12.86
CA TYR A 289 6.22 21.82 -13.52
C TYR A 289 5.23 22.47 -14.50
N ARG A 290 4.70 23.64 -14.14
CA ARG A 290 3.69 24.34 -14.93
C ARG A 290 4.27 25.10 -16.11
N PHE A 291 5.42 25.79 -15.91
CA PHE A 291 5.93 26.79 -16.85
C PHE A 291 7.17 26.36 -17.63
N MET A 292 7.86 25.28 -17.21
CA MET A 292 9.03 24.78 -17.93
C MET A 292 8.64 23.58 -18.80
N PRO A 293 8.45 23.75 -20.12
CA PRO A 293 8.08 22.67 -21.02
C PRO A 293 9.21 21.66 -21.24
N HIS A 294 10.47 22.07 -21.05
CA HIS A 294 11.62 21.24 -21.31
C HIS A 294 12.13 20.57 -20.02
N VAL A 295 12.02 19.28 -20.03
CA VAL A 295 12.35 18.35 -18.94
C VAL A 295 13.78 18.51 -18.41
N TYR A 296 14.73 18.91 -19.27
CA TYR A 296 16.15 18.97 -18.93
C TYR A 296 16.50 19.97 -17.81
N PHE A 297 15.98 21.19 -17.89
CA PHE A 297 16.22 22.23 -16.87
C PHE A 297 15.48 21.92 -15.57
N PHE A 298 14.27 21.38 -15.68
CA PHE A 298 13.47 20.96 -14.54
C PHE A 298 14.22 19.92 -13.70
N PHE A 299 14.77 18.89 -14.34
CA PHE A 299 15.47 17.82 -13.64
C PHE A 299 16.75 18.28 -12.96
N ARG A 300 17.54 19.12 -13.58
CA ARG A 300 18.82 19.56 -13.03
C ARG A 300 18.67 20.46 -11.80
N LEU A 301 17.63 21.28 -11.75
CA LEU A 301 17.38 22.21 -10.63
C LEU A 301 16.61 21.55 -9.48
N VAL A 302 15.56 20.76 -9.78
CA VAL A 302 14.78 20.05 -8.75
C VAL A 302 15.62 18.97 -8.09
N PHE A 303 16.49 18.32 -8.85
CA PHE A 303 17.38 17.30 -8.33
C PHE A 303 18.33 17.81 -7.25
N LYS A 304 19.03 18.91 -7.48
CA LYS A 304 19.87 19.53 -6.45
C LYS A 304 19.11 19.85 -5.16
N TRP A 305 17.80 20.08 -5.26
CA TRP A 305 16.95 20.41 -4.12
C TRP A 305 16.33 19.18 -3.44
N VAL A 306 16.00 18.14 -4.20
CA VAL A 306 15.39 16.90 -3.67
C VAL A 306 16.43 15.99 -3.03
N THR A 307 17.64 15.95 -3.58
CA THR A 307 18.73 15.07 -3.13
C THR A 307 19.64 15.69 -2.07
N SER A 308 19.44 16.94 -1.68
CA SER A 308 20.27 17.60 -0.65
C SER A 308 20.14 17.03 0.76
N LYS A 309 19.31 16.02 0.99
CA LYS A 309 19.35 15.12 2.16
C LYS A 309 18.90 13.71 1.72
N PRO A 310 19.82 12.80 1.47
CA PRO A 310 19.49 11.41 1.23
C PRO A 310 19.28 10.68 2.56
N ASN A 311 18.05 10.44 2.91
CA ASN A 311 17.68 9.33 3.76
C ASN A 311 16.58 8.57 3.01
N PHE A 312 16.98 7.89 1.94
CA PHE A 312 16.23 6.81 1.32
C PHE A 312 16.83 5.51 1.88
N GLY A 313 16.59 5.23 3.16
CA GLY A 313 16.77 3.92 3.76
C GLY A 313 15.46 3.16 3.77
#